data_46dd781e22eba76ab6857055faf56c9e
#
_entry.id   46dd781e22eba76ab6857055faf56c9e
#
_cell.length_a   1.000
_cell.length_b   1.000
_cell.length_c   1.000
_cell.angle_alpha   90.00
_cell.angle_beta   90.00
_cell.angle_gamma   90.00
#
_symmetry.space_group_name_H-M   'P 1'
#
loop_
_entity.id
_entity.type
_entity.pdbx_description
1 polymer ?
#
loop_
_entity_poly.entity_id
_entity_poly.type
_entity_poly.pdbx_seq_one_letter_code
_entity_poly.pdbx_strand_id
1 'polypeptide(L)'
;MNMLILDGGPRDVRGAACREIGARAGQAARRRGWDVTALGLDGMSVKPCRGCYACWTKHPVTCAVRDDEELVHRAMAASDVQVWTTPVTFGGYGPALKRALDRSIPNVLPRFIKVRGEIHHPQRYPKRRAFLVFGTLASPDAAAERIFHHLVRRNALNLFSVLTESRVISGGASPEEIDGLVDGALAVMEASR
;
A
#
# COMPACT_ATOMS: atom_id res chain seq x y z
N MET A 1 -6.41 9.53 13.68
CA MET A 1 -5.91 9.25 12.31
C MET A 1 -6.58 8.01 11.79
N ASN A 2 -6.78 7.96 10.47
CA ASN A 2 -7.34 6.79 9.81
C ASN A 2 -6.22 6.01 9.14
N MET A 3 -5.93 4.81 9.60
CA MET A 3 -4.98 3.90 8.98
C MET A 3 -5.71 2.90 8.09
N LEU A 4 -5.21 2.73 6.87
CA LEU A 4 -5.58 1.63 5.98
C LEU A 4 -4.46 0.60 5.96
N ILE A 5 -4.80 -0.66 6.16
CA ILE A 5 -3.91 -1.80 5.94
C ILE A 5 -4.40 -2.55 4.70
N LEU A 6 -3.54 -2.67 3.69
CA LEU A 6 -3.75 -3.53 2.53
C LEU A 6 -2.83 -4.75 2.66
N ASP A 7 -3.42 -5.89 2.98
CA ASP A 7 -2.68 -7.15 3.01
C ASP A 7 -2.75 -7.84 1.64
N GLY A 8 -1.61 -7.85 0.94
CA GLY A 8 -1.43 -8.52 -0.35
C GLY A 8 -0.84 -9.92 -0.26
N GLY A 9 -0.71 -10.47 0.96
CA GLY A 9 -0.27 -11.85 1.18
C GLY A 9 -1.33 -12.87 0.74
N PRO A 10 -0.92 -14.03 0.17
CA PRO A 10 -1.85 -15.11 -0.11
C PRO A 10 -2.44 -15.68 1.20
N ARG A 11 -3.65 -16.27 1.12
CA ARG A 11 -4.34 -16.80 2.30
C ARG A 11 -3.70 -18.03 2.92
N ASP A 12 -2.84 -18.71 2.20
CA ASP A 12 -2.07 -19.87 2.68
C ASP A 12 -0.90 -19.48 3.59
N VAL A 13 -0.06 -20.46 3.93
CA VAL A 13 1.11 -20.28 4.80
C VAL A 13 2.12 -19.25 4.27
N ARG A 14 2.20 -19.07 2.95
CA ARG A 14 3.13 -18.14 2.31
C ARG A 14 2.80 -16.66 2.63
N GLY A 15 1.56 -16.38 2.94
CA GLY A 15 1.10 -15.03 3.34
C GLY A 15 1.03 -14.81 4.85
N ALA A 16 1.43 -15.80 5.66
CA ALA A 16 1.33 -15.70 7.12
C ALA A 16 2.08 -14.48 7.67
N ALA A 17 3.30 -14.24 7.22
CA ALA A 17 4.11 -13.09 7.64
C ALA A 17 3.44 -11.75 7.27
N CYS A 18 2.85 -11.62 6.07
CA CYS A 18 2.14 -10.41 5.68
C CYS A 18 0.96 -10.13 6.61
N ARG A 19 0.15 -11.15 6.92
CA ARG A 19 -0.99 -11.03 7.84
C ARG A 19 -0.55 -10.66 9.25
N GLU A 20 0.52 -11.28 9.75
CA GLU A 20 1.08 -10.99 11.06
C GLU A 20 1.55 -9.53 11.15
N ILE A 21 2.34 -9.06 10.19
CA ILE A 21 2.80 -7.67 10.13
C ILE A 21 1.60 -6.70 10.10
N GLY A 22 0.61 -6.97 9.25
CA GLY A 22 -0.61 -6.17 9.17
C GLY A 22 -1.39 -6.14 10.48
N ALA A 23 -1.54 -7.30 11.15
CA ALA A 23 -2.21 -7.39 12.45
C ALA A 23 -1.49 -6.58 13.52
N ARG A 24 -0.15 -6.69 13.62
CA ARG A 24 0.69 -5.94 14.56
C ARG A 24 0.65 -4.43 14.30
N ALA A 25 0.73 -4.02 13.03
CA ALA A 25 0.57 -2.62 12.64
C ALA A 25 -0.81 -2.07 13.07
N GLY A 26 -1.86 -2.84 12.86
CA GLY A 26 -3.21 -2.47 13.30
C GLY A 26 -3.34 -2.35 14.82
N GLN A 27 -2.75 -3.28 15.58
CA GLN A 27 -2.74 -3.21 17.04
C GLN A 27 -1.96 -2.00 17.54
N ALA A 28 -0.77 -1.75 16.99
CA ALA A 28 0.07 -0.61 17.34
C ALA A 28 -0.64 0.73 17.05
N ALA A 29 -1.36 0.83 15.95
CA ALA A 29 -2.15 2.00 15.59
C ALA A 29 -3.33 2.21 16.56
N ARG A 30 -4.08 1.15 16.90
CA ARG A 30 -5.17 1.23 17.87
C ARG A 30 -4.69 1.65 19.27
N ARG A 31 -3.52 1.16 19.73
CA ARG A 31 -2.90 1.63 20.98
C ARG A 31 -2.61 3.14 20.97
N ARG A 32 -2.41 3.72 19.80
CA ARG A 32 -2.22 5.17 19.57
C ARG A 32 -3.55 5.95 19.35
N GLY A 33 -4.69 5.27 19.53
CA GLY A 33 -6.02 5.88 19.32
C GLY A 33 -6.37 6.15 17.84
N TRP A 34 -5.77 5.40 16.89
CA TRP A 34 -6.08 5.54 15.47
C TRP A 34 -7.20 4.58 15.06
N ASP A 35 -8.05 5.03 14.13
CA ASP A 35 -9.01 4.15 13.45
C ASP A 35 -8.29 3.30 12.42
N VAL A 36 -8.61 2.01 12.37
CA VAL A 36 -7.94 1.05 11.49
C VAL A 36 -8.94 0.32 10.61
N THR A 37 -8.77 0.46 9.31
CA THR A 37 -9.42 -0.37 8.28
C THR A 37 -8.40 -1.35 7.72
N ALA A 38 -8.70 -2.65 7.74
CA ALA A 38 -7.82 -3.69 7.19
C ALA A 38 -8.56 -4.47 6.09
N LEU A 39 -7.93 -4.60 4.92
CA LEU A 39 -8.45 -5.30 3.76
C LEU A 39 -7.46 -6.39 3.32
N GLY A 40 -7.88 -7.66 3.38
CA GLY A 40 -7.12 -8.81 2.88
C GLY A 40 -7.42 -9.04 1.40
N LEU A 41 -6.55 -8.56 0.53
CA LEU A 41 -6.77 -8.48 -0.91
C LEU A 41 -6.92 -9.84 -1.61
N ASP A 42 -6.27 -10.89 -1.10
CA ASP A 42 -6.37 -12.24 -1.69
C ASP A 42 -7.78 -12.86 -1.50
N GLY A 43 -8.53 -12.33 -0.55
CA GLY A 43 -9.92 -12.70 -0.31
C GLY A 43 -10.95 -11.90 -1.09
N MET A 44 -10.52 -10.86 -1.77
CA MET A 44 -11.38 -9.92 -2.46
C MET A 44 -11.41 -10.20 -3.96
N SER A 45 -12.55 -9.98 -4.57
CA SER A 45 -12.69 -10.06 -6.02
C SER A 45 -12.17 -8.79 -6.67
N VAL A 46 -10.85 -8.67 -6.84
CA VAL A 46 -10.21 -7.54 -7.53
C VAL A 46 -9.68 -8.00 -8.89
N LYS A 47 -10.40 -7.68 -9.96
CA LYS A 47 -10.02 -8.03 -11.33
C LYS A 47 -8.91 -7.11 -11.85
N PRO A 48 -8.08 -7.55 -12.81
CA PRO A 48 -7.07 -6.70 -13.44
C PRO A 48 -7.67 -5.44 -14.09
N CYS A 49 -6.89 -4.34 -14.09
CA CYS A 49 -7.25 -3.14 -14.83
C CYS A 49 -7.26 -3.42 -16.33
N ARG A 50 -8.31 -2.97 -17.03
CA ARG A 50 -8.44 -3.12 -18.51
C ARG A 50 -7.80 -1.97 -19.29
N GLY A 51 -7.30 -0.94 -18.63
CA GLY A 51 -6.75 0.25 -19.30
C GLY A 51 -7.79 1.05 -20.13
N CYS A 52 -9.08 0.92 -19.81
CA CYS A 52 -10.15 1.54 -20.60
C CYS A 52 -10.38 3.02 -20.29
N TYR A 53 -9.78 3.55 -19.24
CA TYR A 53 -9.90 4.93 -18.75
C TYR A 53 -11.33 5.44 -18.53
N ALA A 54 -12.34 4.55 -18.46
CA ALA A 54 -13.72 4.94 -18.20
C ALA A 54 -13.90 5.67 -16.84
N CYS A 55 -13.06 5.36 -15.86
CA CYS A 55 -13.01 6.05 -14.56
C CYS A 55 -12.51 7.51 -14.64
N TRP A 56 -12.02 7.96 -15.80
CA TRP A 56 -11.67 9.35 -16.07
C TRP A 56 -12.67 10.03 -17.02
N THR A 57 -13.31 9.28 -17.91
CA THR A 57 -14.09 9.84 -19.03
C THR A 57 -15.58 9.64 -18.86
N LYS A 58 -16.05 8.39 -18.73
CA LYS A 58 -17.48 8.05 -18.72
C LYS A 58 -18.08 8.02 -17.31
N HIS A 59 -17.32 7.57 -16.34
CA HIS A 59 -17.74 7.37 -14.95
C HIS A 59 -16.68 7.93 -13.99
N PRO A 60 -16.47 9.27 -13.96
CA PRO A 60 -15.46 9.84 -13.08
C PRO A 60 -15.58 9.28 -11.66
N VAL A 61 -14.42 8.94 -11.07
CA VAL A 61 -14.32 8.36 -9.71
C VAL A 61 -14.66 6.87 -9.61
N THR A 62 -15.34 6.27 -10.59
CA THR A 62 -15.82 4.89 -10.49
C THR A 62 -15.21 4.01 -11.60
N CYS A 63 -14.77 2.79 -11.27
CA CYS A 63 -14.32 1.86 -12.30
C CYS A 63 -15.51 1.26 -13.07
N ALA A 64 -15.34 1.04 -14.38
CA ALA A 64 -16.35 0.35 -15.19
C ALA A 64 -16.49 -1.14 -14.81
N VAL A 65 -15.45 -1.74 -14.23
CA VAL A 65 -15.50 -3.10 -13.67
C VAL A 65 -16.03 -3.01 -12.26
N ARG A 66 -17.20 -3.59 -12.01
CA ARG A 66 -17.84 -3.61 -10.69
C ARG A 66 -17.36 -4.84 -9.92
N ASP A 67 -16.60 -4.62 -8.88
CA ASP A 67 -16.06 -5.63 -7.97
C ASP A 67 -15.57 -4.96 -6.67
N ASP A 68 -14.89 -5.70 -5.81
CA ASP A 68 -14.48 -5.23 -4.48
C ASP A 68 -13.41 -4.12 -4.51
N GLU A 69 -12.83 -3.83 -5.67
CA GLU A 69 -11.83 -2.77 -5.78
C GLU A 69 -12.40 -1.38 -5.45
N GLU A 70 -13.71 -1.18 -5.58
CA GLU A 70 -14.35 0.07 -5.16
C GLU A 70 -14.15 0.34 -3.66
N LEU A 71 -14.15 -0.70 -2.82
CA LEU A 71 -13.84 -0.58 -1.39
C LEU A 71 -12.37 -0.18 -1.20
N VAL A 72 -11.47 -0.78 -1.98
CA VAL A 72 -10.02 -0.53 -1.86
C VAL A 72 -9.69 0.93 -2.19
N HIS A 73 -10.06 1.42 -3.38
CA HIS A 73 -9.69 2.79 -3.77
C HIS A 73 -10.37 3.87 -2.91
N ARG A 74 -11.59 3.61 -2.41
CA ARG A 74 -12.25 4.51 -1.44
C ARG A 74 -11.52 4.53 -0.11
N ALA A 75 -11.11 3.38 0.41
CA ALA A 75 -10.33 3.29 1.63
C ALA A 75 -8.95 3.99 1.48
N MET A 76 -8.29 3.81 0.34
CA MET A 76 -7.05 4.53 0.00
C MET A 76 -7.27 6.05 0.00
N ALA A 77 -8.37 6.54 -0.57
CA ALA A 77 -8.69 7.97 -0.60
C ALA A 77 -8.95 8.54 0.80
N ALA A 78 -9.60 7.78 1.67
CA ALA A 78 -10.01 8.21 3.02
C ALA A 78 -8.87 8.18 4.05
N SER A 79 -7.85 7.34 3.86
CA SER A 79 -6.80 7.10 4.84
C SER A 79 -5.79 8.25 4.97
N ASP A 80 -5.26 8.45 6.19
CA ASP A 80 -4.12 9.33 6.51
C ASP A 80 -2.80 8.57 6.40
N VAL A 81 -2.81 7.30 6.80
CA VAL A 81 -1.67 6.39 6.75
C VAL A 81 -2.07 5.15 5.97
N GLN A 82 -1.27 4.76 4.99
CA GLN A 82 -1.42 3.50 4.27
C GLN A 82 -0.28 2.56 4.63
N VAL A 83 -0.63 1.40 5.18
CA VAL A 83 0.28 0.29 5.45
C VAL A 83 -0.01 -0.82 4.45
N TRP A 84 0.96 -1.16 3.63
CA TRP A 84 0.84 -2.26 2.68
C TRP A 84 1.76 -3.40 3.09
N THR A 85 1.25 -4.62 3.10
CA THR A 85 2.04 -5.84 3.31
C THR A 85 1.98 -6.71 2.06
N THR A 86 3.11 -7.28 1.63
CA THR A 86 3.16 -8.04 0.37
C THR A 86 4.36 -8.98 0.34
N PRO A 87 4.24 -10.20 -0.21
CA PRO A 87 5.42 -10.95 -0.61
C PRO A 87 6.16 -10.20 -1.71
N VAL A 88 7.48 -10.15 -1.61
CA VAL A 88 8.33 -9.57 -2.67
C VAL A 88 8.50 -10.61 -3.78
N THR A 89 8.05 -10.26 -4.98
CA THR A 89 8.08 -11.14 -6.16
C THR A 89 8.91 -10.46 -7.25
N PHE A 90 10.08 -10.99 -7.55
CA PHE A 90 11.04 -10.39 -8.49
C PHE A 90 11.34 -8.91 -8.17
N GLY A 91 11.44 -8.56 -6.89
CA GLY A 91 11.63 -7.18 -6.45
C GLY A 91 10.37 -6.30 -6.49
N GLY A 92 9.22 -6.83 -6.89
CA GLY A 92 7.95 -6.13 -6.98
C GLY A 92 6.92 -6.60 -5.95
N TYR A 93 5.72 -6.02 -6.03
CA TYR A 93 4.59 -6.43 -5.20
C TYR A 93 4.01 -7.77 -5.66
N GLY A 94 3.50 -8.54 -4.72
CA GLY A 94 2.71 -9.74 -5.02
C GLY A 94 1.46 -9.40 -5.84
N PRO A 95 0.90 -10.39 -6.57
CA PRO A 95 -0.16 -10.14 -7.56
C PRO A 95 -1.42 -9.48 -7.01
N ALA A 96 -1.84 -9.79 -5.78
CA ALA A 96 -3.04 -9.23 -5.19
C ALA A 96 -2.89 -7.71 -4.95
N LEU A 97 -1.79 -7.30 -4.33
CA LEU A 97 -1.49 -5.88 -4.11
C LEU A 97 -1.25 -5.13 -5.42
N LYS A 98 -0.56 -5.76 -6.37
CA LYS A 98 -0.33 -5.16 -7.69
C LYS A 98 -1.64 -4.87 -8.44
N ARG A 99 -2.62 -5.79 -8.41
CA ARG A 99 -3.95 -5.55 -9.00
C ARG A 99 -4.67 -4.38 -8.36
N ALA A 100 -4.65 -4.28 -7.03
CA ALA A 100 -5.26 -3.17 -6.30
C ALA A 100 -4.61 -1.82 -6.67
N LEU A 101 -3.27 -1.77 -6.74
CA LEU A 101 -2.54 -0.58 -7.16
C LEU A 101 -2.89 -0.18 -8.61
N ASP A 102 -2.90 -1.11 -9.56
CA ASP A 102 -3.21 -0.83 -10.96
C ASP A 102 -4.65 -0.31 -11.15
N ARG A 103 -5.54 -0.63 -10.23
CA ARG A 103 -6.94 -0.21 -10.23
C ARG A 103 -7.20 1.07 -9.44
N SER A 104 -6.19 1.66 -8.80
CA SER A 104 -6.32 2.91 -8.03
C SER A 104 -6.43 4.17 -8.92
N ILE A 105 -6.49 4.03 -10.23
CA ILE A 105 -6.67 5.11 -11.22
C ILE A 105 -7.80 6.10 -10.86
N PRO A 106 -8.95 5.69 -10.29
CA PRO A 106 -9.98 6.64 -9.86
C PRO A 106 -9.49 7.70 -8.85
N ASN A 107 -8.41 7.44 -8.12
CA ASN A 107 -7.86 8.34 -7.11
C ASN A 107 -6.97 9.46 -7.69
N VAL A 108 -6.70 9.43 -9.00
CA VAL A 108 -5.93 10.47 -9.71
C VAL A 108 -6.73 11.10 -10.83
N LEU A 109 -6.32 12.31 -11.25
CA LEU A 109 -6.98 13.05 -12.32
C LEU A 109 -6.32 12.79 -13.68
N PRO A 110 -7.05 12.87 -14.81
CA PRO A 110 -6.51 12.59 -16.14
C PRO A 110 -5.52 13.62 -16.66
N ARG A 111 -5.45 14.82 -16.06
CA ARG A 111 -4.50 15.86 -16.47
C ARG A 111 -3.09 15.57 -15.96
N PHE A 112 -2.12 16.25 -16.51
CA PHE A 112 -0.72 16.12 -16.13
C PHE A 112 -0.26 17.31 -15.29
N ILE A 113 0.67 17.06 -14.37
CA ILE A 113 1.43 18.08 -13.65
C ILE A 113 2.90 17.67 -13.60
N LYS A 114 3.78 18.66 -13.42
CA LYS A 114 5.21 18.41 -13.22
C LYS A 114 5.54 18.39 -11.72
N VAL A 115 6.13 17.28 -11.25
CA VAL A 115 6.54 17.08 -9.86
C VAL A 115 8.00 16.65 -9.85
N ARG A 116 8.87 17.42 -9.21
CA ARG A 116 10.33 17.13 -9.14
C ARG A 116 10.97 16.85 -10.51
N GLY A 117 10.51 17.56 -11.55
CA GLY A 117 11.03 17.38 -12.90
C GLY A 117 10.33 16.31 -13.75
N GLU A 118 9.45 15.51 -13.18
CA GLU A 118 8.75 14.41 -13.82
C GLU A 118 7.27 14.70 -14.04
N ILE A 119 6.66 14.01 -15.01
CA ILE A 119 5.24 14.14 -15.34
C ILE A 119 4.43 13.12 -14.52
N HIS A 120 3.43 13.61 -13.81
CA HIS A 120 2.53 12.82 -12.97
C HIS A 120 1.07 13.22 -13.16
N HIS A 121 0.15 12.34 -12.74
CA HIS A 121 -1.26 12.65 -12.59
C HIS A 121 -1.52 13.19 -11.18
N PRO A 122 -2.14 14.39 -11.00
CA PRO A 122 -2.40 14.91 -9.67
C PRO A 122 -3.47 14.11 -8.93
N GLN A 123 -3.41 14.13 -7.61
CA GLN A 123 -4.43 13.51 -6.78
C GLN A 123 -5.81 14.10 -7.06
N ARG A 124 -6.84 13.25 -7.10
CA ARG A 124 -8.24 13.69 -7.14
C ARG A 124 -8.68 14.21 -5.77
N TYR A 125 -8.19 13.58 -4.71
CA TYR A 125 -8.49 13.92 -3.31
C TYR A 125 -7.20 14.36 -2.63
N PRO A 126 -6.84 15.67 -2.71
CA PRO A 126 -5.63 16.19 -2.09
C PRO A 126 -5.67 15.94 -0.59
N LYS A 127 -4.76 15.14 -0.12
CA LYS A 127 -4.60 14.80 1.29
C LYS A 127 -3.13 14.48 1.57
N ARG A 128 -2.61 14.94 2.69
CA ARG A 128 -1.29 14.53 3.17
C ARG A 128 -1.40 13.08 3.66
N ARG A 129 -0.72 12.18 3.00
CA ARG A 129 -0.71 10.76 3.35
C ARG A 129 0.69 10.29 3.65
N ALA A 130 0.81 9.41 4.64
CA ALA A 130 2.01 8.64 4.85
C ALA A 130 1.85 7.26 4.22
N PHE A 131 2.95 6.72 3.69
CA PHE A 131 3.01 5.47 2.97
C PHE A 131 4.08 4.55 3.56
N LEU A 132 3.66 3.43 4.12
CA LEU A 132 4.49 2.45 4.78
C LEU A 132 4.30 1.10 4.12
N VAL A 133 5.38 0.48 3.65
CA VAL A 133 5.31 -0.80 2.93
C VAL A 133 6.24 -1.83 3.55
N PHE A 134 5.68 -2.97 3.91
CA PHE A 134 6.42 -4.15 4.35
C PHE A 134 6.44 -5.21 3.25
N GLY A 135 7.63 -5.53 2.77
CA GLY A 135 7.88 -6.68 1.92
C GLY A 135 8.26 -7.90 2.75
N THR A 136 7.85 -9.09 2.33
CA THR A 136 8.31 -10.34 2.93
C THR A 136 9.09 -11.17 1.91
N LEU A 137 10.23 -11.75 2.32
CA LEU A 137 11.04 -12.69 1.55
C LEU A 137 11.18 -14.01 2.33
N ALA A 138 11.18 -15.12 1.63
CA ALA A 138 11.43 -16.43 2.26
C ALA A 138 12.87 -16.55 2.77
N SER A 139 13.81 -15.93 2.06
CA SER A 139 15.23 -15.85 2.42
C SER A 139 15.79 -14.48 2.00
N PRO A 140 16.87 -14.00 2.61
CA PRO A 140 17.50 -12.72 2.23
C PRO A 140 17.89 -12.70 0.75
N ASP A 141 17.49 -11.62 0.05
CA ASP A 141 17.87 -11.32 -1.34
C ASP A 141 18.08 -9.80 -1.48
N ALA A 142 19.33 -9.40 -1.36
CA ALA A 142 19.71 -7.98 -1.42
C ALA A 142 19.39 -7.30 -2.77
N ALA A 143 19.33 -8.06 -3.87
CA ALA A 143 18.97 -7.52 -5.18
C ALA A 143 17.46 -7.23 -5.25
N ALA A 144 16.64 -8.18 -4.86
CA ALA A 144 15.19 -8.02 -4.79
C ALA A 144 14.80 -6.90 -3.81
N GLU A 145 15.48 -6.81 -2.67
CA GLU A 145 15.25 -5.76 -1.67
C GLU A 145 15.54 -4.36 -2.20
N ARG A 146 16.68 -4.16 -2.88
CA ARG A 146 17.00 -2.87 -3.51
C ARG A 146 15.98 -2.45 -4.55
N ILE A 147 15.52 -3.39 -5.40
CA ILE A 147 14.48 -3.13 -6.40
C ILE A 147 13.17 -2.76 -5.71
N PHE A 148 12.78 -3.49 -4.66
CA PHE A 148 11.57 -3.25 -3.88
C PHE A 148 11.57 -1.84 -3.26
N HIS A 149 12.62 -1.44 -2.57
CA HIS A 149 12.73 -0.10 -2.00
C HIS A 149 12.68 0.99 -3.08
N HIS A 150 13.30 0.76 -4.24
CA HIS A 150 13.19 1.69 -5.36
C HIS A 150 11.75 1.81 -5.86
N LEU A 151 11.06 0.70 -6.08
CA LEU A 151 9.66 0.65 -6.51
C LEU A 151 8.74 1.39 -5.52
N VAL A 152 8.91 1.15 -4.21
CA VAL A 152 8.11 1.83 -3.18
C VAL A 152 8.30 3.35 -3.25
N ARG A 153 9.54 3.83 -3.36
CA ARG A 153 9.82 5.27 -3.52
C ARG A 153 9.16 5.86 -4.77
N ARG A 154 9.15 5.12 -5.90
CA ARG A 154 8.49 5.56 -7.14
C ARG A 154 6.96 5.63 -6.98
N ASN A 155 6.36 4.64 -6.35
CA ASN A 155 4.92 4.65 -6.06
C ASN A 155 4.53 5.73 -5.05
N ALA A 156 5.36 5.98 -4.05
CA ALA A 156 5.15 7.08 -3.09
C ALA A 156 5.06 8.44 -3.79
N LEU A 157 5.88 8.65 -4.82
CA LEU A 157 5.83 9.87 -5.64
C LEU A 157 4.50 9.97 -6.42
N ASN A 158 4.03 8.86 -7.02
CA ASN A 158 2.72 8.81 -7.70
C ASN A 158 1.54 8.99 -6.74
N LEU A 159 1.67 8.53 -5.49
CA LEU A 159 0.66 8.68 -4.44
C LEU A 159 0.74 10.03 -3.72
N PHE A 160 1.73 10.88 -4.06
CA PHE A 160 1.99 12.15 -3.39
C PHE A 160 2.18 11.98 -1.88
N SER A 161 2.84 10.91 -1.49
CA SER A 161 3.13 10.65 -0.09
C SER A 161 4.07 11.72 0.47
N VAL A 162 3.72 12.24 1.64
CA VAL A 162 4.55 13.23 2.35
C VAL A 162 5.64 12.57 3.16
N LEU A 163 5.43 11.31 3.52
CA LEU A 163 6.36 10.49 4.27
C LEU A 163 6.28 9.04 3.77
N THR A 164 7.42 8.43 3.52
CA THR A 164 7.48 7.07 2.97
C THR A 164 8.54 6.26 3.68
N GLU A 165 8.10 5.11 4.18
CA GLU A 165 8.98 4.10 4.77
C GLU A 165 8.76 2.75 4.07
N SER A 166 9.83 1.99 3.89
CA SER A 166 9.75 0.62 3.42
C SER A 166 10.72 -0.27 4.19
N ARG A 167 10.25 -1.47 4.51
CA ARG A 167 11.02 -2.50 5.21
C ARG A 167 10.84 -3.83 4.50
N VAL A 168 11.89 -4.63 4.44
CA VAL A 168 11.81 -6.01 3.99
C VAL A 168 12.14 -6.92 5.16
N ILE A 169 11.27 -7.89 5.39
CA ILE A 169 11.39 -8.87 6.45
C ILE A 169 11.66 -10.23 5.79
N SER A 170 12.83 -10.78 6.07
CA SER A 170 13.21 -12.11 5.60
C SER A 170 12.79 -13.19 6.60
N GLY A 171 12.59 -14.42 6.12
CA GLY A 171 12.10 -15.54 6.91
C GLY A 171 12.81 -15.72 8.25
N GLY A 172 12.03 -15.88 9.33
CA GLY A 172 12.52 -16.09 10.69
C GLY A 172 12.58 -14.84 11.59
N ALA A 173 12.09 -13.69 11.15
CA ALA A 173 11.97 -12.54 12.06
C ALA A 173 11.05 -12.87 13.23
N SER A 174 11.52 -12.58 14.45
CA SER A 174 10.73 -12.80 15.66
C SER A 174 9.55 -11.81 15.76
N PRO A 175 8.52 -12.14 16.55
CA PRO A 175 7.46 -11.20 16.86
C PRO A 175 7.95 -9.84 17.38
N GLU A 176 8.98 -9.83 18.21
CA GLU A 176 9.57 -8.64 18.81
C GLU A 176 10.28 -7.77 17.76
N GLU A 177 10.97 -8.41 16.81
CA GLU A 177 11.62 -7.70 15.69
C GLU A 177 10.56 -7.03 14.79
N ILE A 178 9.45 -7.71 14.51
CA ILE A 178 8.35 -7.15 13.73
C ILE A 178 7.72 -5.96 14.48
N ASP A 179 7.47 -6.10 15.77
CA ASP A 179 6.92 -5.03 16.60
C ASP A 179 7.86 -3.81 16.63
N GLY A 180 9.16 -4.01 16.79
CA GLY A 180 10.15 -2.94 16.75
C GLY A 180 10.17 -2.19 15.40
N LEU A 181 10.10 -2.92 14.29
CA LEU A 181 10.05 -2.33 12.95
C LEU A 181 8.74 -1.54 12.72
N VAL A 182 7.61 -2.09 13.16
CA VAL A 182 6.29 -1.45 13.05
C VAL A 182 6.24 -0.20 13.91
N ASP A 183 6.58 -0.29 15.19
CA ASP A 183 6.52 0.84 16.12
C ASP A 183 7.48 1.96 15.72
N GLY A 184 8.69 1.63 15.27
CA GLY A 184 9.64 2.60 14.73
C GLY A 184 9.11 3.35 13.51
N ALA A 185 8.47 2.63 12.58
CA ALA A 185 7.88 3.24 11.39
C ALA A 185 6.69 4.15 11.76
N LEU A 186 5.81 3.73 12.67
CA LEU A 186 4.68 4.54 13.12
C LEU A 186 5.11 5.77 13.91
N ALA A 187 6.17 5.69 14.71
CA ALA A 187 6.73 6.84 15.43
C ALA A 187 7.24 7.91 14.45
N VAL A 188 7.89 7.52 13.34
CA VAL A 188 8.29 8.44 12.28
C VAL A 188 7.07 9.13 11.66
N MET A 189 5.94 8.40 11.48
CA MET A 189 4.69 8.96 10.97
C MET A 189 4.08 10.00 11.91
N GLU A 190 4.18 9.80 13.22
CA GLU A 190 3.69 10.74 14.24
C GLU A 190 4.54 12.00 14.31
N ALA A 191 5.87 11.87 14.30
CA ALA A 191 6.80 12.98 14.42
C ALA A 191 6.78 13.95 13.22
N SER A 192 6.21 13.53 12.08
CA SER A 192 6.18 14.31 10.82
C SER A 192 4.87 15.09 10.63
N ARG A 193 4.09 15.29 11.67
CA ARG A 193 2.83 16.06 11.70
C ARG A 193 3.00 17.59 11.79
#